data_d442a380ea2caa43f4e6170c87ddae67
#
_entry.id   d442a380ea2caa43f4e6170c87ddae67
#
_cell.length_a   1.000
_cell.length_b   1.000
_cell.length_c   1.000
_cell.angle_alpha   90.00
_cell.angle_beta   90.00
_cell.angle_gamma   90.00
#
_symmetry.space_group_name_H-M   'P 1'
#
loop_
_entity.id
_entity.type
_entity.pdbx_description
1 polymer ?
#
loop_
_entity_poly.entity_id
_entity_poly.type
_entity_poly.pdbx_seq_one_letter_code
_entity_poly.pdbx_strand_id
1 'polypeptide(L)'
;MNITRASSICGMGDALNQRAFLVAYCKQKNIPRKDISVYTEKYAWIFAGMGFTMGLFRREFGGLVAYKNFGFYDLPRTYALDELDKNIAKNAGIDYCFEMCVPLPHYATARWVELPERYITFNTGYGTLSGKPGYICLKSWPKAYWQEFVAQIGVPCVQIGGGPSCDIIPGAINLVNKLTITQSAEVMRRGLFHVDMEGGLPILAQHLGKRSVVLFGPTAVQNQGRSFNLNISANVCTPCYEWGNKSARRLYALKSNLPCGAKCMQAIKPQDVVAQISQAGWLNKVPEIDKKFFI
;
A
#
# COMPACT_ATOMS: atom_id res chain seq x y z
N MET A 1 27.58 -3.45 -3.56
CA MET A 1 27.32 -2.68 -2.32
C MET A 1 26.88 -3.67 -1.24
N ASN A 2 27.55 -3.69 -0.09
CA ASN A 2 27.16 -4.60 1.01
C ASN A 2 26.27 -3.83 1.98
N ILE A 3 25.02 -4.25 2.09
CA ILE A 3 24.07 -3.68 3.04
C ILE A 3 24.23 -4.39 4.38
N THR A 4 24.68 -3.67 5.39
CA THR A 4 24.76 -4.18 6.77
C THR A 4 23.78 -3.49 7.69
N ARG A 5 23.24 -2.34 7.27
CA ARG A 5 22.30 -1.53 8.06
C ARG A 5 21.20 -0.97 7.18
N ALA A 6 19.98 -1.05 7.63
CA ALA A 6 18.81 -0.48 6.96
C ALA A 6 17.97 0.35 7.94
N SER A 7 17.36 1.43 7.47
CA SER A 7 16.42 2.23 8.25
C SER A 7 15.03 2.17 7.68
N SER A 8 14.03 1.93 8.54
CA SER A 8 12.61 1.91 8.18
C SER A 8 11.89 3.06 8.89
N ILE A 9 12.14 4.29 8.45
CA ILE A 9 11.56 5.54 8.98
C ILE A 9 10.44 6.11 8.11
N CYS A 10 10.05 5.38 7.09
CA CYS A 10 9.06 5.76 6.08
C CYS A 10 7.64 5.28 6.45
N GLY A 11 6.72 5.31 5.50
CA GLY A 11 5.38 4.77 5.67
C GLY A 11 5.34 3.25 5.80
N MET A 12 4.22 2.70 6.25
CA MET A 12 4.03 1.27 6.43
C MET A 12 4.29 0.47 5.13
N GLY A 13 3.78 0.97 4.01
CA GLY A 13 4.00 0.32 2.72
C GLY A 13 5.47 0.24 2.33
N ASP A 14 6.21 1.33 2.53
CA ASP A 14 7.67 1.33 2.28
C ASP A 14 8.39 0.33 3.20
N ALA A 15 7.97 0.20 4.47
CA ALA A 15 8.56 -0.74 5.43
C ALA A 15 8.31 -2.21 5.02
N LEU A 16 7.11 -2.52 4.53
CA LEU A 16 6.75 -3.83 4.00
C LEU A 16 7.59 -4.19 2.77
N ASN A 17 7.70 -3.26 1.82
CA ASN A 17 8.54 -3.46 0.64
C ASN A 17 10.02 -3.60 1.01
N GLN A 18 10.51 -2.81 1.98
CA GLN A 18 11.88 -2.94 2.48
C GLN A 18 12.14 -4.31 3.08
N ARG A 19 11.19 -4.85 3.85
CA ARG A 19 11.28 -6.21 4.37
C ARG A 19 11.45 -7.24 3.26
N ALA A 20 10.57 -7.19 2.24
CA ALA A 20 10.63 -8.10 1.11
C ALA A 20 11.97 -7.99 0.37
N PHE A 21 12.42 -6.77 0.11
CA PHE A 21 13.72 -6.49 -0.50
C PHE A 21 14.88 -7.07 0.32
N LEU A 22 14.94 -6.84 1.62
CA LEU A 22 16.02 -7.34 2.48
C LEU A 22 16.06 -8.86 2.53
N VAL A 23 14.90 -9.52 2.52
CA VAL A 23 14.84 -11.00 2.46
C VAL A 23 15.41 -11.50 1.14
N ALA A 24 15.01 -10.92 0.01
CA ALA A 24 15.55 -11.28 -1.31
C ALA A 24 17.06 -11.00 -1.41
N TYR A 25 17.50 -9.85 -0.89
CA TYR A 25 18.92 -9.48 -0.84
C TYR A 25 19.75 -10.48 -0.05
N CYS A 26 19.32 -10.85 1.14
CA CYS A 26 20.00 -11.86 1.97
C CYS A 26 20.10 -13.20 1.24
N LYS A 27 19.00 -13.64 0.63
CA LYS A 27 18.94 -14.92 -0.11
C LYS A 27 19.93 -14.92 -1.29
N GLN A 28 19.89 -13.90 -2.14
CA GLN A 28 20.70 -13.86 -3.36
C GLN A 28 22.18 -13.58 -3.11
N LYS A 29 22.50 -12.83 -2.05
CA LYS A 29 23.90 -12.55 -1.66
C LYS A 29 24.47 -13.56 -0.66
N ASN A 30 23.68 -14.57 -0.27
CA ASN A 30 24.05 -15.54 0.74
C ASN A 30 24.52 -14.90 2.07
N ILE A 31 23.79 -13.87 2.51
CA ILE A 31 24.08 -13.12 3.75
C ILE A 31 23.12 -13.60 4.83
N PRO A 32 23.60 -14.02 6.01
CA PRO A 32 22.74 -14.34 7.15
C PRO A 32 21.92 -13.10 7.56
N ARG A 33 20.60 -13.24 7.74
CA ARG A 33 19.73 -12.10 8.10
C ARG A 33 20.15 -11.41 9.39
N LYS A 34 20.72 -12.15 10.36
CA LYS A 34 21.25 -11.63 11.63
C LYS A 34 22.37 -10.59 11.44
N ASP A 35 23.06 -10.64 10.29
CA ASP A 35 24.16 -9.74 9.96
C ASP A 35 23.66 -8.38 9.41
N ILE A 36 22.33 -8.27 9.19
CA ILE A 36 21.70 -7.02 8.81
C ILE A 36 20.95 -6.43 9.99
N SER A 37 21.33 -5.21 10.36
CA SER A 37 20.64 -4.43 11.40
C SER A 37 19.54 -3.57 10.80
N VAL A 38 18.31 -3.73 11.27
CA VAL A 38 17.15 -2.94 10.85
C VAL A 38 16.74 -1.99 11.96
N TYR A 39 16.75 -0.71 11.67
CA TYR A 39 16.40 0.37 12.60
C TYR A 39 15.04 0.96 12.25
N THR A 40 14.08 0.87 13.16
CA THR A 40 12.72 1.36 12.95
C THR A 40 12.10 1.87 14.26
N GLU A 41 11.26 2.91 14.16
CA GLU A 41 10.52 3.44 15.31
C GLU A 41 9.12 2.81 15.42
N LYS A 42 8.43 2.66 14.28
CA LYS A 42 6.98 2.37 14.25
C LYS A 42 6.63 0.98 13.77
N TYR A 43 7.52 0.35 13.00
CA TYR A 43 7.19 -0.85 12.21
C TYR A 43 8.02 -2.07 12.58
N ALA A 44 8.49 -2.15 13.82
CA ALA A 44 9.26 -3.30 14.33
C ALA A 44 8.51 -4.64 14.12
N TRP A 45 7.19 -4.62 14.26
CA TRP A 45 6.34 -5.78 14.05
C TRP A 45 6.43 -6.37 12.61
N ILE A 46 6.76 -5.54 11.62
CA ILE A 46 6.94 -5.98 10.23
C ILE A 46 8.15 -6.90 10.10
N PHE A 47 9.20 -6.67 10.87
CA PHE A 47 10.46 -7.41 10.83
C PHE A 47 10.58 -8.47 11.93
N ALA A 48 9.65 -8.49 12.89
CA ALA A 48 9.67 -9.42 14.01
C ALA A 48 9.66 -10.88 13.52
N GLY A 49 10.51 -11.71 14.12
CA GLY A 49 10.62 -13.13 13.77
C GLY A 49 11.32 -13.43 12.44
N MET A 50 11.81 -12.41 11.71
CA MET A 50 12.44 -12.59 10.40
C MET A 50 13.94 -12.91 10.48
N GLY A 51 14.53 -12.88 11.68
CA GLY A 51 15.94 -13.15 11.90
C GLY A 51 16.90 -11.98 11.67
N PHE A 52 16.37 -10.78 11.45
CA PHE A 52 17.17 -9.55 11.40
C PHE A 52 17.55 -9.07 12.81
N THR A 53 18.71 -8.42 12.93
CA THR A 53 19.07 -7.71 14.16
C THR A 53 18.25 -6.41 14.24
N MET A 54 17.49 -6.25 15.31
CA MET A 54 16.61 -5.09 15.48
C MET A 54 17.28 -4.02 16.35
N GLY A 55 17.18 -2.76 15.91
CA GLY A 55 17.66 -1.59 16.64
C GLY A 55 16.64 -0.47 16.67
N LEU A 56 16.72 0.38 17.72
CA LEU A 56 15.95 1.61 17.75
C LEU A 56 16.60 2.64 16.80
N PHE A 57 15.78 3.28 15.99
CA PHE A 57 16.25 4.35 15.14
C PHE A 57 16.65 5.56 16.01
N ARG A 58 17.89 6.01 15.83
CA ARG A 58 18.36 7.30 16.37
C ARG A 58 18.85 8.16 15.20
N ARG A 59 18.50 9.44 15.19
CA ARG A 59 18.88 10.38 14.10
C ARG A 59 20.40 10.51 13.89
N GLU A 60 21.17 10.13 14.87
CA GLU A 60 22.64 10.19 14.87
C GLU A 60 23.34 9.10 14.03
N PHE A 61 22.59 8.10 13.58
CA PHE A 61 23.15 7.03 12.75
C PHE A 61 23.31 7.51 11.30
N GLY A 62 24.42 8.18 11.01
CA GLY A 62 24.87 8.43 9.63
C GLY A 62 25.14 7.13 8.87
N GLY A 63 24.91 7.12 7.57
CA GLY A 63 25.25 5.98 6.69
C GLY A 63 24.21 4.85 6.66
N LEU A 64 23.02 5.04 7.23
CA LEU A 64 21.91 4.09 7.09
C LEU A 64 21.34 4.14 5.67
N VAL A 65 21.17 2.98 5.10
CA VAL A 65 20.52 2.85 3.80
C VAL A 65 19.00 2.80 4.02
N ALA A 66 18.30 3.85 3.61
CA ALA A 66 16.86 3.83 3.50
C ALA A 66 16.46 3.14 2.19
N TYR A 67 15.38 2.36 2.21
CA TYR A 67 14.82 1.75 1.00
C TYR A 67 14.65 2.78 -0.14
N LYS A 68 14.25 4.00 0.20
CA LYS A 68 14.13 5.13 -0.73
C LYS A 68 15.42 5.53 -1.44
N ASN A 69 16.58 5.23 -0.89
CA ASN A 69 17.86 5.61 -1.49
C ASN A 69 18.29 4.69 -2.65
N PHE A 70 17.56 3.58 -2.87
CA PHE A 70 17.92 2.61 -3.90
C PHE A 70 17.29 2.87 -5.28
N GLY A 71 16.50 3.91 -5.49
CA GLY A 71 15.96 4.11 -6.83
C GLY A 71 14.81 5.10 -6.99
N PHE A 72 14.46 5.87 -5.97
CA PHE A 72 13.34 6.80 -6.07
C PHE A 72 13.59 8.04 -6.94
N TYR A 73 14.83 8.39 -7.22
CA TYR A 73 15.16 9.72 -7.76
C TYR A 73 15.55 9.74 -9.23
N ASP A 74 15.88 8.59 -9.83
CA ASP A 74 16.45 8.52 -11.17
C ASP A 74 15.55 7.82 -12.21
N LEU A 75 14.25 7.74 -11.94
CA LEU A 75 13.33 7.01 -12.79
C LEU A 75 12.86 7.89 -13.97
N PRO A 76 13.04 7.48 -15.25
CA PRO A 76 12.44 8.15 -16.41
C PRO A 76 10.90 8.11 -16.38
N ARG A 77 10.24 8.94 -17.17
CA ARG A 77 8.78 9.18 -17.13
C ARG A 77 7.90 8.09 -17.77
N THR A 78 8.47 7.01 -18.24
CA THR A 78 7.77 5.94 -18.97
C THR A 78 8.14 4.58 -18.39
N TYR A 79 7.29 4.06 -17.48
CA TYR A 79 7.54 2.76 -16.83
C TYR A 79 6.46 1.74 -17.12
N ALA A 80 6.88 0.49 -17.19
CA ALA A 80 6.01 -0.66 -17.02
C ALA A 80 5.66 -0.84 -15.53
N LEU A 81 4.57 -1.54 -15.24
CA LEU A 81 4.20 -1.94 -13.88
C LEU A 81 5.38 -2.64 -13.19
N ASP A 82 5.52 -2.41 -11.88
CA ASP A 82 6.58 -2.98 -11.03
C ASP A 82 8.00 -2.44 -11.27
N GLU A 83 8.17 -1.42 -12.09
CA GLU A 83 9.50 -0.87 -12.44
C GLU A 83 10.26 -0.31 -11.24
N LEU A 84 9.56 0.25 -10.24
CA LEU A 84 10.22 0.75 -9.04
C LEU A 84 11.04 -0.35 -8.34
N ASP A 85 10.42 -1.50 -8.12
CA ASP A 85 11.07 -2.61 -7.43
C ASP A 85 12.19 -3.21 -8.28
N LYS A 86 12.03 -3.27 -9.61
CA LYS A 86 13.08 -3.69 -10.54
C LYS A 86 14.32 -2.79 -10.46
N ASN A 87 14.12 -1.48 -10.41
CA ASN A 87 15.23 -0.53 -10.29
C ASN A 87 15.93 -0.62 -8.94
N ILE A 88 15.18 -0.80 -7.85
CA ILE A 88 15.74 -1.01 -6.52
C ILE A 88 16.60 -2.29 -6.51
N ALA A 89 16.11 -3.37 -7.06
CA ALA A 89 16.83 -4.64 -7.16
C ALA A 89 18.13 -4.47 -7.99
N LYS A 90 18.03 -3.86 -9.17
CA LYS A 90 19.17 -3.56 -10.04
C LYS A 90 20.26 -2.74 -9.34
N ASN A 91 19.87 -1.67 -8.63
CA ASN A 91 20.82 -0.82 -7.91
C ASN A 91 21.49 -1.54 -6.74
N ALA A 92 20.82 -2.52 -6.14
CA ALA A 92 21.38 -3.38 -5.12
C ALA A 92 22.21 -4.56 -5.69
N GLY A 93 22.22 -4.73 -7.00
CA GLY A 93 22.90 -5.84 -7.68
C GLY A 93 22.28 -7.20 -7.36
N ILE A 94 20.95 -7.25 -7.26
CA ILE A 94 20.15 -8.47 -7.14
C ILE A 94 19.14 -8.55 -8.28
N ASP A 95 18.75 -9.76 -8.64
CA ASP A 95 17.70 -9.96 -9.63
C ASP A 95 16.34 -9.56 -9.03
N TYR A 96 15.57 -8.81 -9.81
CA TYR A 96 14.19 -8.56 -9.46
C TYR A 96 13.37 -9.83 -9.67
N CYS A 97 12.67 -10.21 -8.63
CA CYS A 97 11.61 -11.20 -8.71
C CYS A 97 10.47 -10.75 -7.79
N PHE A 98 9.25 -11.15 -8.08
CA PHE A 98 8.11 -10.94 -7.18
C PHE A 98 8.28 -11.64 -5.83
N GLU A 99 9.29 -12.49 -5.68
CA GLU A 99 9.74 -13.06 -4.41
C GLU A 99 10.04 -12.01 -3.34
N MET A 100 10.14 -10.74 -3.72
CA MET A 100 10.17 -9.62 -2.76
C MET A 100 8.86 -9.45 -1.98
N CYS A 101 7.76 -10.06 -2.43
CA CYS A 101 6.49 -10.07 -1.71
C CYS A 101 6.50 -11.19 -0.66
N VAL A 102 6.95 -10.88 0.54
CA VAL A 102 7.04 -11.85 1.64
C VAL A 102 5.73 -11.87 2.43
N PRO A 103 5.05 -13.01 2.56
CA PRO A 103 3.84 -13.12 3.36
C PRO A 103 4.12 -12.75 4.82
N LEU A 104 3.22 -12.01 5.43
CA LEU A 104 3.26 -11.79 6.88
C LEU A 104 2.84 -13.08 7.59
N PRO A 105 3.39 -13.36 8.78
CA PRO A 105 2.91 -14.45 9.63
C PRO A 105 1.41 -14.35 9.85
N HIS A 106 0.72 -15.47 9.93
CA HIS A 106 -0.67 -15.49 10.36
C HIS A 106 -0.78 -14.92 11.77
N TYR A 107 -1.54 -13.88 11.92
CA TYR A 107 -1.93 -13.38 13.23
C TYR A 107 -3.11 -14.21 13.70
N ALA A 108 -2.84 -15.09 14.67
CA ALA A 108 -3.89 -15.92 15.24
C ALA A 108 -4.98 -15.03 15.86
N THR A 109 -6.21 -15.33 15.52
CA THR A 109 -7.45 -14.95 16.19
C THR A 109 -8.13 -13.68 15.77
N ALA A 110 -9.08 -13.85 14.89
CA ALA A 110 -10.16 -12.90 14.75
C ALA A 110 -11.51 -13.55 15.12
N ARG A 111 -11.60 -14.22 16.24
CA ARG A 111 -12.92 -14.66 16.77
C ARG A 111 -13.68 -13.51 17.45
N TRP A 112 -13.06 -12.34 17.56
CA TRP A 112 -13.60 -11.16 18.24
C TRP A 112 -14.50 -10.27 17.36
N VAL A 113 -14.60 -10.54 16.06
CA VAL A 113 -15.52 -9.86 15.14
C VAL A 113 -16.25 -10.90 14.32
N GLU A 114 -17.57 -10.91 14.44
CA GLU A 114 -18.44 -11.66 13.52
C GLU A 114 -18.46 -10.93 12.17
N LEU A 115 -17.97 -11.60 11.15
CA LEU A 115 -17.94 -11.09 9.78
C LEU A 115 -18.69 -12.07 8.87
N PRO A 116 -19.34 -11.57 7.81
CA PRO A 116 -19.90 -12.42 6.78
C PRO A 116 -18.85 -13.40 6.25
N GLU A 117 -19.27 -14.55 5.77
CA GLU A 117 -18.37 -15.53 5.15
C GLU A 117 -17.65 -14.94 3.93
N ARG A 118 -18.37 -14.11 3.17
CA ARG A 118 -17.84 -13.42 1.99
C ARG A 118 -18.02 -11.92 2.13
N TYR A 119 -16.93 -11.20 2.02
CA TYR A 119 -16.92 -9.73 2.09
C TYR A 119 -15.67 -9.18 1.40
N ILE A 120 -15.69 -7.91 1.11
CA ILE A 120 -14.52 -7.14 0.72
C ILE A 120 -14.11 -6.20 1.86
N THR A 121 -12.84 -5.83 1.90
CA THR A 121 -12.37 -4.77 2.79
C THR A 121 -12.11 -3.50 2.01
N PHE A 122 -12.32 -2.35 2.63
CA PHE A 122 -11.96 -1.06 2.06
C PHE A 122 -11.53 -0.05 3.12
N ASN A 123 -10.87 1.01 2.69
CA ASN A 123 -10.46 2.12 3.54
C ASN A 123 -10.68 3.45 2.84
N THR A 124 -11.09 4.47 3.61
CA THR A 124 -11.31 5.82 3.10
C THR A 124 -10.24 6.82 3.59
N GLY A 125 -9.42 6.39 4.53
CA GLY A 125 -8.41 7.24 5.18
C GLY A 125 -7.07 7.29 4.45
N TYR A 126 -6.31 8.34 4.70
CA TYR A 126 -5.03 8.59 4.03
C TYR A 126 -3.99 9.21 4.97
N GLY A 127 -3.49 8.43 5.89
CA GLY A 127 -2.33 8.77 6.71
C GLY A 127 -2.43 10.03 7.60
N THR A 128 -1.40 10.25 8.37
CA THR A 128 -1.37 11.20 9.50
C THR A 128 -1.29 12.69 9.16
N LEU A 129 -0.92 13.07 7.93
CA LEU A 129 -0.85 14.48 7.54
C LEU A 129 -2.23 15.09 7.21
N SER A 130 -3.22 14.25 7.06
CA SER A 130 -4.58 14.61 6.67
C SER A 130 -5.43 15.27 7.75
N GLY A 131 -5.04 15.15 9.01
CA GLY A 131 -5.79 15.74 10.14
C GLY A 131 -5.54 17.23 10.36
N LYS A 132 -4.75 17.90 9.52
CA LYS A 132 -4.55 19.34 9.64
C LYS A 132 -5.74 20.07 9.05
N PRO A 133 -6.40 20.98 9.80
CA PRO A 133 -7.52 21.77 9.28
C PRO A 133 -7.14 22.47 7.96
N GLY A 134 -8.04 22.41 6.98
CA GLY A 134 -7.86 23.07 5.68
C GLY A 134 -7.02 22.28 4.65
N TYR A 135 -6.40 21.15 5.02
CA TYR A 135 -5.70 20.29 4.06
C TYR A 135 -6.61 19.19 3.54
N ILE A 136 -6.52 18.91 2.25
CA ILE A 136 -7.10 17.72 1.63
C ILE A 136 -5.99 16.88 1.00
N CYS A 137 -6.17 15.57 1.00
CA CYS A 137 -5.29 14.68 0.27
C CYS A 137 -5.80 14.52 -1.17
N LEU A 138 -4.93 14.76 -2.13
CA LEU A 138 -5.27 14.61 -3.55
C LEU A 138 -5.56 13.17 -3.97
N LYS A 139 -5.20 12.19 -3.14
CA LYS A 139 -5.52 10.76 -3.35
C LYS A 139 -6.92 10.40 -2.87
N SER A 140 -7.62 11.28 -2.14
CA SER A 140 -8.93 10.94 -1.56
C SER A 140 -9.98 10.75 -2.64
N TRP A 141 -10.62 9.61 -2.62
CA TRP A 141 -11.84 9.38 -3.37
C TRP A 141 -13.01 10.03 -2.63
N PRO A 142 -13.96 10.70 -3.32
CA PRO A 142 -15.06 11.40 -2.66
C PRO A 142 -15.88 10.48 -1.76
N LYS A 143 -16.29 10.97 -0.58
CA LYS A 143 -17.14 10.20 0.35
C LYS A 143 -18.43 9.70 -0.31
N ALA A 144 -19.10 10.54 -1.11
CA ALA A 144 -20.30 10.15 -1.85
C ALA A 144 -20.03 8.97 -2.80
N TYR A 145 -18.84 8.91 -3.42
CA TYR A 145 -18.46 7.82 -4.31
C TYR A 145 -18.23 6.51 -3.55
N TRP A 146 -17.67 6.57 -2.35
CA TRP A 146 -17.59 5.40 -1.46
C TRP A 146 -18.97 4.89 -1.07
N GLN A 147 -19.92 5.79 -0.78
CA GLN A 147 -21.31 5.43 -0.48
C GLN A 147 -21.99 4.73 -1.67
N GLU A 148 -21.85 5.30 -2.86
CA GLU A 148 -22.38 4.69 -4.09
C GLU A 148 -21.71 3.36 -4.39
N PHE A 149 -20.41 3.22 -4.22
CA PHE A 149 -19.68 1.98 -4.41
C PHE A 149 -20.19 0.88 -3.47
N VAL A 150 -20.30 1.17 -2.17
CA VAL A 150 -20.83 0.22 -1.18
C VAL A 150 -22.25 -0.23 -1.51
N ALA A 151 -23.09 0.68 -2.02
CA ALA A 151 -24.46 0.37 -2.41
C ALA A 151 -24.54 -0.50 -3.67
N GLN A 152 -23.55 -0.44 -4.58
CA GLN A 152 -23.61 -1.07 -5.90
C GLN A 152 -22.83 -2.39 -6.00
N ILE A 153 -21.83 -2.63 -5.12
CA ILE A 153 -20.88 -3.74 -5.30
C ILE A 153 -21.49 -5.13 -5.12
N GLY A 154 -22.63 -5.23 -4.46
CA GLY A 154 -23.38 -6.48 -4.33
C GLY A 154 -22.79 -7.53 -3.36
N VAL A 155 -21.78 -7.19 -2.58
CA VAL A 155 -21.20 -8.02 -1.51
C VAL A 155 -21.04 -7.19 -0.24
N PRO A 156 -21.12 -7.81 0.96
CA PRO A 156 -20.84 -7.10 2.20
C PRO A 156 -19.49 -6.38 2.19
N CYS A 157 -19.49 -5.14 2.64
CA CYS A 157 -18.31 -4.28 2.71
C CYS A 157 -17.90 -4.09 4.16
N VAL A 158 -16.62 -4.33 4.47
CA VAL A 158 -16.03 -4.12 5.80
C VAL A 158 -15.06 -2.96 5.71
N GLN A 159 -15.40 -1.87 6.38
CA GLN A 159 -14.55 -0.69 6.41
C GLN A 159 -13.53 -0.83 7.54
N ILE A 160 -12.25 -0.79 7.16
CA ILE A 160 -11.10 -0.80 8.07
C ILE A 160 -10.35 0.52 7.98
N GLY A 161 -9.34 0.68 8.80
CA GLY A 161 -8.47 1.87 8.81
C GLY A 161 -8.55 2.62 10.13
N GLY A 162 -7.89 3.77 10.16
CA GLY A 162 -7.81 4.58 11.36
C GLY A 162 -7.36 6.00 11.11
N GLY A 163 -7.54 6.82 12.15
CA GLY A 163 -7.18 8.23 12.12
C GLY A 163 -8.35 9.15 11.72
N PRO A 164 -8.14 10.47 11.84
CA PRO A 164 -9.20 11.46 11.67
C PRO A 164 -9.66 11.64 10.21
N SER A 165 -8.93 11.07 9.26
CA SER A 165 -9.25 11.17 7.82
C SER A 165 -10.16 10.07 7.30
N CYS A 166 -10.53 9.11 8.15
CA CYS A 166 -11.44 8.04 7.75
C CYS A 166 -12.90 8.49 7.86
N ASP A 167 -13.52 8.76 6.71
CA ASP A 167 -14.97 8.94 6.64
C ASP A 167 -15.68 7.60 6.92
N ILE A 168 -16.66 7.60 7.80
CA ILE A 168 -17.51 6.42 8.01
C ILE A 168 -18.55 6.37 6.90
N ILE A 169 -18.65 5.19 6.26
CA ILE A 169 -19.54 4.95 5.13
C ILE A 169 -20.76 4.14 5.57
N PRO A 170 -21.97 4.70 5.46
CA PRO A 170 -23.19 3.96 5.72
C PRO A 170 -23.31 2.71 4.86
N GLY A 171 -23.94 1.66 5.40
CA GLY A 171 -24.14 0.38 4.70
C GLY A 171 -22.93 -0.57 4.81
N ALA A 172 -21.78 -0.11 5.30
CA ALA A 172 -20.63 -0.95 5.58
C ALA A 172 -20.55 -1.38 7.05
N ILE A 173 -19.94 -2.53 7.31
CA ILE A 173 -19.53 -2.96 8.65
C ILE A 173 -18.35 -2.09 9.08
N ASN A 174 -18.56 -1.21 10.05
CA ASN A 174 -17.58 -0.23 10.47
C ASN A 174 -16.62 -0.78 11.52
N LEU A 175 -15.35 -0.95 11.15
CA LEU A 175 -14.22 -1.30 12.02
C LEU A 175 -13.16 -0.20 12.10
N VAL A 176 -13.45 0.99 11.61
CA VAL A 176 -12.53 2.15 11.67
C VAL A 176 -12.22 2.51 13.12
N ASN A 177 -10.93 2.68 13.43
CA ASN A 177 -10.41 2.96 14.78
C ASN A 177 -10.72 1.89 15.84
N LYS A 178 -11.21 0.71 15.46
CA LYS A 178 -11.55 -0.37 16.38
C LYS A 178 -10.51 -1.49 16.40
N LEU A 179 -9.58 -1.47 15.46
CA LEU A 179 -8.61 -2.54 15.23
C LEU A 179 -7.18 -2.03 15.34
N THR A 180 -6.30 -2.89 15.85
CA THR A 180 -4.88 -2.75 15.60
C THR A 180 -4.57 -3.04 14.13
N ILE A 181 -3.39 -2.65 13.66
CA ILE A 181 -2.99 -2.93 12.27
C ILE A 181 -2.90 -4.43 11.99
N THR A 182 -2.48 -5.24 12.97
CA THR A 182 -2.40 -6.70 12.83
C THR A 182 -3.79 -7.34 12.78
N GLN A 183 -4.73 -6.82 13.54
CA GLN A 183 -6.14 -7.21 13.46
C GLN A 183 -6.75 -6.82 12.11
N SER A 184 -6.47 -5.62 11.62
CA SER A 184 -6.89 -5.19 10.29
C SER A 184 -6.31 -6.10 9.20
N ALA A 185 -5.05 -6.53 9.34
CA ALA A 185 -4.42 -7.49 8.43
C ALA A 185 -5.19 -8.82 8.40
N GLU A 186 -5.62 -9.34 9.57
CA GLU A 186 -6.39 -10.58 9.61
C GLU A 186 -7.77 -10.43 8.98
N VAL A 187 -8.46 -9.29 9.20
CA VAL A 187 -9.72 -8.98 8.52
C VAL A 187 -9.52 -8.92 7.01
N MET A 188 -8.46 -8.27 6.53
CA MET A 188 -8.13 -8.23 5.09
C MET A 188 -7.85 -9.63 4.53
N ARG A 189 -7.08 -10.45 5.26
CA ARG A 189 -6.71 -11.81 4.84
C ARG A 189 -7.92 -12.71 4.63
N ARG A 190 -8.96 -12.55 5.44
CA ARG A 190 -10.21 -13.31 5.34
C ARG A 190 -11.17 -12.79 4.25
N GLY A 191 -11.04 -11.51 3.85
CA GLY A 191 -11.84 -10.92 2.78
C GLY A 191 -11.50 -11.48 1.40
N LEU A 192 -12.35 -11.20 0.42
CA LEU A 192 -12.12 -11.57 -0.98
C LEU A 192 -10.95 -10.78 -1.57
N PHE A 193 -11.01 -9.46 -1.48
CA PHE A 193 -9.99 -8.51 -1.90
C PHE A 193 -10.12 -7.21 -1.11
N HIS A 194 -9.14 -6.32 -1.30
CA HIS A 194 -9.13 -5.00 -0.68
C HIS A 194 -9.37 -3.90 -1.72
N VAL A 195 -10.09 -2.86 -1.36
CA VAL A 195 -10.32 -1.68 -2.21
C VAL A 195 -9.79 -0.44 -1.49
N ASP A 196 -8.86 0.28 -2.11
CA ASP A 196 -8.29 1.48 -1.50
C ASP A 196 -7.71 2.42 -2.57
N MET A 197 -7.39 3.61 -2.15
CA MET A 197 -6.49 4.49 -2.89
C MET A 197 -5.05 3.96 -2.80
N GLU A 198 -4.19 4.38 -3.72
CA GLU A 198 -2.77 4.02 -3.66
C GLU A 198 -2.17 4.42 -2.30
N GLY A 199 -1.60 3.43 -1.57
CA GLY A 199 -1.11 3.62 -0.22
C GLY A 199 -0.61 2.35 0.46
N GLY A 200 -0.50 2.40 1.79
CA GLY A 200 0.10 1.33 2.58
C GLY A 200 -0.76 0.07 2.75
N LEU A 201 -2.10 0.19 2.76
CA LEU A 201 -2.97 -0.98 2.94
C LEU A 201 -3.04 -1.88 1.70
N PRO A 202 -3.09 -1.39 0.46
CA PRO A 202 -2.90 -2.24 -0.72
C PRO A 202 -1.58 -3.03 -0.71
N ILE A 203 -0.49 -2.41 -0.21
CA ILE A 203 0.79 -3.10 -0.04
C ILE A 203 0.69 -4.15 1.07
N LEU A 204 0.01 -3.84 2.18
CA LEU A 204 -0.26 -4.82 3.22
C LEU A 204 -1.07 -6.02 2.67
N ALA A 205 -2.11 -5.75 1.89
CA ALA A 205 -2.89 -6.80 1.24
C ALA A 205 -2.02 -7.72 0.37
N GLN A 206 -1.11 -7.15 -0.42
CA GLN A 206 -0.12 -7.90 -1.20
C GLN A 206 0.69 -8.86 -0.31
N HIS A 207 1.21 -8.38 0.81
CA HIS A 207 1.99 -9.20 1.75
C HIS A 207 1.16 -10.26 2.48
N LEU A 208 -0.16 -10.17 2.40
CA LEU A 208 -1.12 -11.18 2.88
C LEU A 208 -1.58 -12.16 1.78
N GLY A 209 -1.01 -12.06 0.58
CA GLY A 209 -1.43 -12.84 -0.57
C GLY A 209 -2.79 -12.42 -1.13
N LYS A 210 -3.24 -11.18 -0.84
CA LYS A 210 -4.52 -10.66 -1.31
C LYS A 210 -4.34 -9.63 -2.41
N ARG A 211 -5.17 -9.74 -3.43
CA ARG A 211 -5.27 -8.76 -4.49
C ARG A 211 -6.01 -7.50 -4.00
N SER A 212 -5.72 -6.40 -4.65
CA SER A 212 -6.41 -5.13 -4.36
C SER A 212 -6.94 -4.49 -5.64
N VAL A 213 -8.07 -3.81 -5.48
CA VAL A 213 -8.51 -2.77 -6.43
C VAL A 213 -7.90 -1.47 -5.92
N VAL A 214 -7.02 -0.87 -6.70
CA VAL A 214 -6.25 0.30 -6.29
C VAL A 214 -6.60 1.49 -7.16
N LEU A 215 -7.09 2.55 -6.52
CA LEU A 215 -7.49 3.79 -7.19
C LEU A 215 -6.30 4.75 -7.27
N PHE A 216 -5.93 5.10 -8.49
CA PHE A 216 -4.81 5.96 -8.80
C PHE A 216 -5.28 7.33 -9.28
N GLY A 217 -4.98 8.37 -8.53
CA GLY A 217 -5.24 9.75 -8.90
C GLY A 217 -3.94 10.47 -9.30
N PRO A 218 -3.32 11.20 -8.33
CA PRO A 218 -2.13 12.00 -8.61
C PRO A 218 -0.87 11.16 -8.84
N THR A 219 -0.85 9.90 -8.40
CA THR A 219 0.28 8.98 -8.53
C THR A 219 0.15 8.17 -9.82
N ALA A 220 1.24 7.98 -10.53
CA ALA A 220 1.26 7.16 -11.74
C ALA A 220 1.09 5.66 -11.42
N VAL A 221 0.18 5.00 -12.13
CA VAL A 221 0.01 3.54 -12.06
C VAL A 221 1.32 2.83 -12.35
N GLN A 222 2.06 3.30 -13.35
CA GLN A 222 3.33 2.71 -13.77
C GLN A 222 4.36 2.66 -12.64
N ASN A 223 4.33 3.62 -11.71
CA ASN A 223 5.32 3.71 -10.63
C ASN A 223 4.95 2.87 -9.40
N GLN A 224 3.65 2.79 -9.07
CA GLN A 224 3.17 2.21 -7.81
C GLN A 224 2.16 1.08 -8.01
N GLY A 225 1.70 0.88 -9.23
CA GLY A 225 0.79 -0.24 -9.55
C GLY A 225 1.50 -1.59 -9.46
N ARG A 226 0.71 -2.63 -9.24
CA ARG A 226 1.16 -4.01 -9.27
C ARG A 226 0.39 -4.77 -10.33
N SER A 227 1.09 -5.58 -11.12
CA SER A 227 0.50 -6.31 -12.25
C SER A 227 -0.61 -7.30 -11.83
N PHE A 228 -0.58 -7.77 -10.60
CA PHE A 228 -1.60 -8.68 -10.07
C PHE A 228 -2.81 -7.95 -9.44
N ASN A 229 -2.78 -6.63 -9.32
CA ASN A 229 -3.89 -5.81 -8.83
C ASN A 229 -4.75 -5.28 -9.99
N LEU A 230 -5.98 -4.93 -9.68
CA LEU A 230 -6.81 -4.12 -10.56
C LEU A 230 -6.50 -2.64 -10.29
N ASN A 231 -5.68 -2.05 -11.14
CA ASN A 231 -5.25 -0.67 -11.01
C ASN A 231 -6.17 0.22 -11.84
N ILE A 232 -6.93 1.08 -11.18
CA ILE A 232 -7.92 1.94 -11.81
C ILE A 232 -7.44 3.38 -11.76
N SER A 233 -7.37 4.03 -12.91
CA SER A 233 -7.01 5.44 -13.02
C SER A 233 -7.85 6.09 -14.12
N ALA A 234 -8.18 7.36 -13.92
CA ALA A 234 -8.80 8.16 -14.96
C ALA A 234 -7.73 8.98 -15.67
N ASN A 235 -7.65 8.84 -17.00
CA ASN A 235 -6.69 9.58 -17.82
C ASN A 235 -7.13 11.04 -18.05
N VAL A 236 -7.44 11.76 -16.98
CA VAL A 236 -7.92 13.16 -17.05
C VAL A 236 -6.77 14.16 -17.04
N CYS A 237 -5.68 13.80 -16.38
CA CYS A 237 -4.45 14.59 -16.32
C CYS A 237 -3.26 13.67 -16.07
N THR A 238 -2.07 14.15 -16.43
CA THR A 238 -0.82 13.44 -16.13
C THR A 238 -0.63 13.34 -14.63
N PRO A 239 0.02 12.28 -14.13
CA PRO A 239 0.39 12.19 -12.73
C PRO A 239 1.12 13.46 -12.28
N CYS A 240 0.62 14.09 -11.21
CA CYS A 240 1.22 15.31 -10.68
C CYS A 240 2.10 15.04 -9.46
N TYR A 241 2.12 13.79 -9.00
CA TYR A 241 2.98 13.32 -7.94
C TYR A 241 4.02 12.37 -8.50
N GLU A 242 5.19 12.91 -8.79
CA GLU A 242 6.39 12.16 -9.14
C GLU A 242 7.35 12.21 -7.96
N TRP A 243 7.84 11.04 -7.54
CA TRP A 243 8.90 10.95 -6.54
C TRP A 243 10.16 11.64 -7.08
N GLY A 244 10.70 12.58 -6.30
CA GLY A 244 11.91 13.33 -6.66
C GLY A 244 11.66 14.72 -7.26
N ASN A 245 10.47 15.05 -7.70
CA ASN A 245 10.16 16.40 -8.15
C ASN A 245 9.79 17.30 -6.94
N LYS A 246 10.23 18.57 -6.93
CA LYS A 246 9.87 19.56 -5.90
C LYS A 246 8.34 19.77 -5.80
N SER A 247 7.59 19.42 -6.84
CA SER A 247 6.13 19.38 -6.85
C SER A 247 5.52 18.23 -6.02
N ALA A 248 6.31 17.24 -5.60
CA ALA A 248 5.86 16.14 -4.75
C ALA A 248 5.30 16.58 -3.38
N ARG A 249 5.60 17.78 -2.93
CA ARG A 249 4.99 18.40 -1.74
C ARG A 249 3.49 18.68 -1.90
N ARG A 250 2.90 18.48 -3.07
CA ARG A 250 1.52 18.81 -3.41
C ARG A 250 0.49 17.71 -3.17
N LEU A 251 0.88 16.53 -2.68
CA LEU A 251 -0.10 15.48 -2.30
C LEU A 251 -1.11 15.97 -1.26
N TYR A 252 -0.65 16.89 -0.41
CA TYR A 252 -1.47 17.56 0.58
C TYR A 252 -1.46 19.05 0.27
N ALA A 253 -2.53 19.57 -0.30
CA ALA A 253 -2.67 20.97 -0.57
C ALA A 253 -3.72 21.60 0.35
N LEU A 254 -3.52 22.87 0.71
CA LEU A 254 -4.59 23.67 1.29
C LEU A 254 -5.75 23.68 0.30
N LYS A 255 -6.96 23.51 0.80
CA LYS A 255 -8.19 23.48 -0.01
C LYS A 255 -8.32 24.71 -0.92
N SER A 256 -7.80 25.87 -0.46
CA SER A 256 -7.73 27.13 -1.20
C SER A 256 -6.70 27.15 -2.35
N ASN A 257 -5.71 26.24 -2.32
CA ASN A 257 -4.58 26.23 -3.24
C ASN A 257 -4.56 25.01 -4.17
N LEU A 258 -5.68 24.30 -4.29
CA LEU A 258 -5.84 23.17 -5.20
C LEU A 258 -6.12 23.65 -6.61
N PRO A 259 -5.13 23.64 -7.51
CA PRO A 259 -5.35 24.13 -8.89
C PRO A 259 -6.33 23.25 -9.66
N CYS A 260 -6.56 22.00 -9.24
CA CYS A 260 -7.38 21.05 -10.00
C CYS A 260 -8.53 20.41 -9.19
N GLY A 261 -8.64 20.64 -7.86
CA GLY A 261 -9.69 20.01 -7.03
C GLY A 261 -9.68 18.48 -6.99
N ALA A 262 -8.54 17.83 -7.26
CA ALA A 262 -8.42 16.37 -7.40
C ALA A 262 -9.32 15.78 -8.52
N LYS A 263 -9.39 16.44 -9.67
CA LYS A 263 -10.21 16.01 -10.82
C LYS A 263 -9.96 14.58 -11.24
N CYS A 264 -8.71 14.07 -11.10
CA CYS A 264 -8.37 12.68 -11.39
C CYS A 264 -9.15 11.69 -10.51
N MET A 265 -9.26 11.94 -9.20
CA MET A 265 -10.05 11.07 -8.31
C MET A 265 -11.56 11.23 -8.54
N GLN A 266 -12.02 12.43 -8.88
CA GLN A 266 -13.43 12.67 -9.21
C GLN A 266 -13.85 12.04 -10.55
N ALA A 267 -12.91 11.81 -11.45
CA ALA A 267 -13.15 11.17 -12.74
C ALA A 267 -13.25 9.63 -12.65
N ILE A 268 -12.74 9.02 -11.58
CA ILE A 268 -12.95 7.59 -11.30
C ILE A 268 -14.36 7.43 -10.72
N LYS A 269 -15.31 6.95 -11.53
CA LYS A 269 -16.70 6.84 -11.10
C LYS A 269 -16.96 5.49 -10.41
N PRO A 270 -17.84 5.43 -9.37
CA PRO A 270 -18.15 4.20 -8.64
C PRO A 270 -18.65 3.08 -9.56
N GLN A 271 -19.55 3.39 -10.49
CA GLN A 271 -20.07 2.42 -11.45
C GLN A 271 -18.97 1.82 -12.34
N ASP A 272 -17.95 2.60 -12.71
CA ASP A 272 -16.84 2.12 -13.54
C ASP A 272 -15.93 1.18 -12.74
N VAL A 273 -15.73 1.48 -11.44
CA VAL A 273 -15.00 0.60 -10.53
C VAL A 273 -15.73 -0.73 -10.36
N VAL A 274 -17.04 -0.69 -10.09
CA VAL A 274 -17.87 -1.90 -9.96
C VAL A 274 -17.87 -2.71 -11.26
N ALA A 275 -18.01 -2.04 -12.41
CA ALA A 275 -17.98 -2.70 -13.72
C ALA A 275 -16.66 -3.42 -13.97
N GLN A 276 -15.52 -2.79 -13.68
CA GLN A 276 -14.20 -3.41 -13.85
C GLN A 276 -13.99 -4.61 -12.91
N ILE A 277 -14.45 -4.52 -11.67
CA ILE A 277 -14.42 -5.65 -10.72
C ILE A 277 -15.26 -6.82 -11.25
N SER A 278 -16.45 -6.53 -11.78
CA SER A 278 -17.36 -7.53 -12.34
C SER A 278 -16.77 -8.17 -13.61
N GLN A 279 -16.21 -7.38 -14.52
CA GLN A 279 -15.54 -7.87 -15.73
C GLN A 279 -14.33 -8.75 -15.41
N ALA A 280 -13.59 -8.42 -14.35
CA ALA A 280 -12.49 -9.24 -13.86
C ALA A 280 -12.96 -10.53 -13.17
N GLY A 281 -14.28 -10.70 -12.95
CA GLY A 281 -14.87 -11.87 -12.31
C GLY A 281 -14.62 -11.98 -10.79
N TRP A 282 -14.08 -10.93 -10.16
CA TRP A 282 -13.61 -10.97 -8.77
C TRP A 282 -14.75 -11.10 -7.75
N LEU A 283 -15.97 -10.76 -8.12
CA LEU A 283 -17.15 -10.99 -7.28
C LEU A 283 -17.52 -12.48 -7.15
N ASN A 284 -17.14 -13.29 -8.13
CA ASN A 284 -17.37 -14.73 -8.11
C ASN A 284 -16.14 -15.48 -7.59
N LYS A 285 -14.98 -15.22 -8.16
CA LYS A 285 -13.70 -15.86 -7.82
C LYS A 285 -12.56 -14.90 -8.03
N VAL A 286 -11.90 -14.48 -6.95
CA VAL A 286 -10.66 -13.71 -7.04
C VAL A 286 -9.52 -14.67 -7.36
N PRO A 287 -8.76 -14.45 -8.44
CA PRO A 287 -7.59 -15.26 -8.73
C PRO A 287 -6.56 -15.15 -7.58
N GLU A 288 -5.99 -16.26 -7.16
CA GLU A 288 -4.87 -16.22 -6.22
C GLU A 288 -3.68 -15.48 -6.84
N ILE A 289 -2.88 -14.83 -6.00
CA ILE A 289 -1.58 -14.35 -6.43
C ILE A 289 -0.69 -15.58 -6.56
N ASP A 290 -0.05 -15.73 -7.73
CA ASP A 290 0.80 -16.87 -8.02
C ASP A 290 1.90 -17.02 -6.93
N LYS A 291 2.09 -18.24 -6.42
CA LYS A 291 3.06 -18.53 -5.35
C LYS A 291 4.50 -18.17 -5.71
N LYS A 292 4.82 -18.08 -7.02
CA LYS A 292 6.14 -17.58 -7.47
C LYS A 292 6.43 -16.15 -7.02
N PHE A 293 5.40 -15.39 -6.62
CA PHE A 293 5.54 -14.01 -6.13
C PHE A 293 5.90 -13.93 -4.63
N PHE A 294 6.04 -15.07 -3.95
CA PHE A 294 6.38 -15.13 -2.53
C PHE A 294 7.68 -15.89 -2.32
N ILE A 295 8.47 -15.44 -1.35
CA ILE A 295 9.71 -16.10 -0.94
C ILE A 295 9.41 -17.11 0.15
#